data_5f57c4cfed2ad7356e2787607e404f6e
#
_entry.id   5f57c4cfed2ad7356e2787607e404f6e
#
_cell.length_a   1.000
_cell.length_b   1.000
_cell.length_c   1.000
_cell.angle_alpha   90.00
_cell.angle_beta   90.00
_cell.angle_gamma   90.00
#
_symmetry.space_group_name_H-M   'P 1'
#
loop_
_entity.id
_entity.type
_entity.pdbx_description
1 polymer ?
#
loop_
_entity_poly.entity_id
_entity_poly.type
_entity_poly.pdbx_seq_one_letter_code
_entity_poly.pdbx_strand_id
1 'polypeptide(L)'
;MSRRTVARAAAMLALTATTAFMALPAQAQSTLERARADGYIRVGFANEAPFGYATPDGKLTGEAPEVAKAVLAKLGIPQVDGVLTEFGSLIPGLKAGRFDVIAAGMFINPKRCAEIAFSEPSYGIGQAMLVPAGNPKGVKDYSTFAANSDLKLAVMAGAVEGGYAKEAGVSDGQLVILPDQSSLVAAVQSGRADAAALTALSIADMASKAEGVESTTPFGEVAGKSVKGHGGFGFRKEDTDLQQAFDAELKAFLGSPEHIALVEPFGFGKDYLPNKTTAELCAGE
;
A
#
# COMPACT_ATOMS: atom_id res chain seq x y z
N MET A 1 61.03 81.50 -11.24
CA MET A 1 60.74 81.25 -12.66
C MET A 1 60.11 79.88 -12.76
N SER A 2 58.83 79.82 -12.82
CA SER A 2 57.97 79.56 -13.95
C SER A 2 58.19 78.20 -14.65
N ARG A 3 57.30 77.28 -14.52
CA ARG A 3 56.50 76.82 -15.66
C ARG A 3 55.43 75.78 -15.20
N ARG A 4 54.21 76.15 -15.47
CA ARG A 4 53.01 75.35 -15.34
C ARG A 4 53.05 74.19 -16.32
N THR A 5 52.68 72.98 -15.87
CA THR A 5 52.32 71.94 -16.78
C THR A 5 50.95 71.38 -16.34
N VAL A 6 50.00 71.54 -17.24
CA VAL A 6 48.59 71.10 -17.10
C VAL A 6 48.58 69.65 -17.41
N ALA A 7 48.19 68.78 -16.47
CA ALA A 7 47.86 67.36 -16.71
C ALA A 7 46.37 67.24 -16.95
N ARG A 8 46.00 66.74 -18.15
CA ARG A 8 44.64 66.39 -18.56
C ARG A 8 44.27 65.09 -17.87
N ALA A 9 43.30 65.15 -17.00
CA ALA A 9 42.61 63.92 -16.49
C ALA A 9 41.65 63.42 -17.54
N ALA A 10 41.92 62.23 -18.10
CA ALA A 10 40.98 61.48 -18.91
C ALA A 10 40.16 60.61 -17.96
N ALA A 11 38.89 60.91 -17.77
CA ALA A 11 37.95 60.12 -17.05
C ALA A 11 37.51 58.99 -17.96
N MET A 12 37.98 57.75 -17.69
CA MET A 12 37.36 56.48 -18.26
C MET A 12 36.19 56.14 -17.42
N LEU A 13 34.96 56.31 -17.94
CA LEU A 13 33.74 55.72 -17.41
C LEU A 13 33.72 54.23 -17.83
N ALA A 14 34.08 53.33 -16.90
CA ALA A 14 33.85 51.92 -17.05
C ALA A 14 32.35 51.62 -16.77
N LEU A 15 31.60 51.39 -17.84
CA LEU A 15 30.20 50.96 -17.78
C LEU A 15 30.17 49.46 -17.43
N THR A 16 30.12 49.15 -16.13
CA THR A 16 29.87 47.75 -15.69
C THR A 16 28.40 47.41 -15.92
N ALA A 17 28.13 46.73 -17.05
CA ALA A 17 26.86 46.12 -17.30
C ALA A 17 26.68 44.90 -16.35
N THR A 18 26.00 45.13 -15.24
CA THR A 18 25.58 44.07 -14.32
C THR A 18 24.44 43.29 -15.00
N THR A 19 24.76 42.19 -15.67
CA THR A 19 23.77 41.18 -16.13
C THR A 19 23.19 40.55 -14.90
N ALA A 20 22.02 41.03 -14.47
CA ALA A 20 21.17 40.32 -13.50
C ALA A 20 20.71 39.03 -14.15
N PHE A 21 21.39 37.92 -13.84
CA PHE A 21 20.89 36.58 -14.14
C PHE A 21 19.64 36.41 -13.29
N MET A 22 18.46 36.59 -13.86
CA MET A 22 17.21 36.17 -13.25
C MET A 22 17.26 34.64 -13.19
N ALA A 23 17.64 34.12 -12.03
CA ALA A 23 17.46 32.72 -11.71
C ALA A 23 15.95 32.48 -11.73
N LEU A 24 15.44 31.92 -12.82
CA LEU A 24 14.11 31.33 -12.85
C LEU A 24 14.05 30.28 -11.71
N PRO A 25 13.03 30.30 -10.85
CA PRO A 25 12.88 29.24 -9.87
C PRO A 25 12.87 27.91 -10.63
N ALA A 26 13.87 27.07 -10.37
CA ALA A 26 13.85 25.69 -10.85
C ALA A 26 12.59 25.07 -10.23
N GLN A 27 11.55 24.90 -11.02
CA GLN A 27 10.38 24.14 -10.60
C GLN A 27 10.90 22.72 -10.31
N ALA A 28 10.75 22.29 -9.06
CA ALA A 28 11.13 20.93 -8.69
C ALA A 28 10.32 19.98 -9.58
N GLN A 29 11.03 19.12 -10.30
CA GLN A 29 10.43 18.11 -11.17
C GLN A 29 9.45 17.25 -10.36
N SER A 30 8.24 17.05 -10.87
CA SER A 30 7.25 16.22 -10.18
C SER A 30 7.69 14.75 -10.15
N THR A 31 7.11 13.96 -9.25
CA THR A 31 7.40 12.53 -9.16
C THR A 31 7.09 11.79 -10.47
N LEU A 32 5.99 12.16 -11.14
CA LEU A 32 5.61 11.60 -12.43
C LEU A 32 6.62 11.92 -13.53
N GLU A 33 7.02 13.20 -13.64
CA GLU A 33 8.00 13.64 -14.63
C GLU A 33 9.36 12.98 -14.42
N ARG A 34 9.82 12.91 -13.17
CA ARG A 34 11.05 12.23 -12.79
C ARG A 34 10.99 10.74 -13.17
N ALA A 35 9.92 10.04 -12.79
CA ALA A 35 9.77 8.61 -13.07
C ALA A 35 9.74 8.31 -14.57
N ARG A 36 9.13 9.19 -15.38
CA ARG A 36 9.16 9.10 -16.84
C ARG A 36 10.56 9.34 -17.42
N ALA A 37 11.27 10.33 -16.90
CA ALA A 37 12.64 10.65 -17.35
C ALA A 37 13.63 9.54 -17.00
N ASP A 38 13.52 8.99 -15.78
CA ASP A 38 14.38 7.93 -15.27
C ASP A 38 14.01 6.54 -15.85
N GLY A 39 12.78 6.38 -16.35
CA GLY A 39 12.24 5.12 -16.87
C GLY A 39 11.84 4.13 -15.77
N TYR A 40 11.87 4.50 -14.50
CA TYR A 40 11.48 3.64 -13.39
C TYR A 40 10.80 4.41 -12.24
N ILE A 41 10.11 3.64 -11.39
CA ILE A 41 9.50 4.14 -10.16
C ILE A 41 9.67 3.11 -9.03
N ARG A 42 9.81 3.58 -7.78
CA ARG A 42 9.94 2.71 -6.61
C ARG A 42 8.58 2.44 -5.99
N VAL A 43 8.32 1.18 -5.68
CA VAL A 43 7.05 0.70 -5.15
C VAL A 43 7.26 -0.03 -3.82
N GLY A 44 6.60 0.44 -2.77
CA GLY A 44 6.61 -0.20 -1.45
C GLY A 44 5.65 -1.38 -1.37
N PHE A 45 6.10 -2.52 -0.84
CA PHE A 45 5.30 -3.72 -0.61
C PHE A 45 5.69 -4.40 0.71
N ALA A 46 4.87 -5.33 1.22
CA ALA A 46 5.01 -5.89 2.57
C ALA A 46 5.15 -7.41 2.63
N ASN A 47 5.51 -8.04 1.52
CA ASN A 47 5.66 -9.49 1.40
C ASN A 47 4.42 -10.27 1.89
N GLU A 48 3.23 -9.76 1.52
CA GLU A 48 1.93 -10.35 1.82
C GLU A 48 1.34 -11.00 0.56
N ALA A 49 1.47 -12.32 0.43
CA ALA A 49 0.83 -13.08 -0.64
C ALA A 49 -0.68 -13.20 -0.39
N PRO A 50 -1.51 -13.11 -1.45
CA PRO A 50 -1.17 -12.92 -2.87
C PRO A 50 -1.16 -11.46 -3.34
N PHE A 51 -1.19 -10.47 -2.41
CA PHE A 51 -1.34 -9.04 -2.72
C PHE A 51 -0.05 -8.39 -3.25
N GLY A 52 1.06 -8.49 -2.51
CA GLY A 52 2.35 -7.92 -2.92
C GLY A 52 3.50 -8.62 -2.20
N TYR A 53 4.29 -9.40 -2.91
CA TYR A 53 5.34 -10.22 -2.33
C TYR A 53 6.52 -10.42 -3.29
N ALA A 54 7.64 -10.89 -2.73
CA ALA A 54 8.78 -11.31 -3.51
C ALA A 54 8.75 -12.83 -3.73
N THR A 55 8.97 -13.26 -4.97
CA THR A 55 9.20 -14.67 -5.29
C THR A 55 10.52 -15.16 -4.68
N PRO A 56 10.77 -16.47 -4.58
CA PRO A 56 12.04 -17.00 -4.07
C PRO A 56 13.28 -16.49 -4.83
N ASP A 57 13.16 -16.13 -6.11
CA ASP A 57 14.22 -15.52 -6.93
C ASP A 57 14.26 -13.98 -6.81
N GLY A 58 13.50 -13.41 -5.87
CA GLY A 58 13.55 -12.00 -5.51
C GLY A 58 12.74 -11.05 -6.39
N LYS A 59 11.91 -11.56 -7.31
CA LYS A 59 11.05 -10.72 -8.15
C LYS A 59 9.82 -10.25 -7.41
N LEU A 60 9.51 -8.96 -7.53
CA LEU A 60 8.27 -8.38 -7.05
C LEU A 60 7.09 -8.88 -7.90
N THR A 61 6.07 -9.45 -7.24
CA THR A 61 4.84 -9.94 -7.86
C THR A 61 3.65 -9.86 -6.89
N GLY A 62 2.48 -10.27 -7.34
CA GLY A 62 1.23 -10.21 -6.61
C GLY A 62 0.21 -9.33 -7.32
N GLU A 63 -1.05 -9.35 -6.90
CA GLU A 63 -2.13 -8.55 -7.52
C GLU A 63 -1.72 -7.09 -7.66
N ALA A 64 -1.37 -6.43 -6.55
CA ALA A 64 -1.12 -4.99 -6.56
C ALA A 64 0.14 -4.61 -7.37
N PRO A 65 1.30 -5.25 -7.24
CA PRO A 65 2.46 -4.95 -8.08
C PRO A 65 2.23 -5.21 -9.57
N GLU A 66 1.52 -6.27 -9.96
CA GLU A 66 1.28 -6.56 -11.36
C GLU A 66 0.31 -5.56 -11.99
N VAL A 67 -0.76 -5.17 -11.28
CA VAL A 67 -1.65 -4.08 -11.71
C VAL A 67 -0.88 -2.76 -11.79
N ALA A 68 -0.04 -2.45 -10.79
CA ALA A 68 0.80 -1.24 -10.83
C ALA A 68 1.73 -1.21 -12.04
N LYS A 69 2.41 -2.32 -12.36
CA LYS A 69 3.28 -2.44 -13.55
C LYS A 69 2.50 -2.18 -14.84
N ALA A 70 1.31 -2.79 -14.98
CA ALA A 70 0.47 -2.62 -16.17
C ALA A 70 0.03 -1.15 -16.36
N VAL A 71 -0.40 -0.48 -15.28
CA VAL A 71 -0.83 0.92 -15.29
C VAL A 71 0.34 1.86 -15.53
N LEU A 72 1.45 1.68 -14.82
CA LEU A 72 2.64 2.55 -14.93
C LEU A 72 3.31 2.45 -16.30
N ALA A 73 3.32 1.27 -16.92
CA ALA A 73 3.81 1.10 -18.29
C ALA A 73 3.02 1.97 -19.30
N LYS A 74 1.69 2.08 -19.13
CA LYS A 74 0.84 2.96 -19.95
C LYS A 74 1.15 4.44 -19.74
N LEU A 75 1.66 4.80 -18.56
CA LEU A 75 2.13 6.15 -18.24
C LEU A 75 3.55 6.46 -18.76
N GLY A 76 4.21 5.52 -19.47
CA GLY A 76 5.58 5.68 -19.95
C GLY A 76 6.65 5.38 -18.90
N ILE A 77 6.31 4.61 -17.84
CA ILE A 77 7.23 4.18 -16.78
C ILE A 77 7.34 2.64 -16.86
N PRO A 78 8.28 2.10 -17.64
CA PRO A 78 8.33 0.67 -17.95
C PRO A 78 8.88 -0.20 -16.81
N GLN A 79 9.64 0.38 -15.86
CA GLN A 79 10.29 -0.38 -14.81
C GLN A 79 9.72 -0.01 -13.42
N VAL A 80 9.47 -1.04 -12.61
CA VAL A 80 9.01 -0.93 -11.22
C VAL A 80 10.02 -1.61 -10.30
N ASP A 81 10.63 -0.84 -9.41
CA ASP A 81 11.58 -1.32 -8.41
C ASP A 81 10.89 -1.52 -7.07
N GLY A 82 10.90 -2.75 -6.56
CA GLY A 82 10.25 -3.10 -5.30
C GLY A 82 11.09 -2.72 -4.07
N VAL A 83 10.48 -2.07 -3.11
CA VAL A 83 11.06 -1.77 -1.79
C VAL A 83 10.29 -2.53 -0.72
N LEU A 84 10.88 -3.62 -0.23
CA LEU A 84 10.29 -4.44 0.83
C LEU A 84 10.36 -3.71 2.18
N THR A 85 9.24 -3.71 2.90
CA THR A 85 9.16 -3.20 4.28
C THR A 85 8.06 -3.94 5.04
N GLU A 86 7.97 -3.76 6.36
CA GLU A 86 6.82 -4.24 7.14
C GLU A 86 5.55 -3.46 6.77
N PHE A 87 4.38 -4.09 6.81
CA PHE A 87 3.10 -3.49 6.41
C PHE A 87 2.81 -2.19 7.18
N GLY A 88 3.02 -2.16 8.49
CA GLY A 88 2.85 -0.97 9.31
C GLY A 88 3.82 0.18 8.99
N SER A 89 4.91 -0.10 8.26
CA SER A 89 5.92 0.88 7.84
C SER A 89 5.70 1.44 6.43
N LEU A 90 4.66 0.97 5.70
CA LEU A 90 4.39 1.42 4.33
C LEU A 90 4.04 2.92 4.26
N ILE A 91 3.06 3.39 5.04
CA ILE A 91 2.69 4.82 5.05
C ILE A 91 3.84 5.72 5.52
N PRO A 92 4.52 5.44 6.66
CA PRO A 92 5.72 6.19 7.04
C PRO A 92 6.82 6.18 5.97
N GLY A 93 7.06 5.04 5.32
CA GLY A 93 8.05 4.90 4.26
C GLY A 93 7.74 5.74 3.02
N LEU A 94 6.47 5.77 2.59
CA LEU A 94 5.99 6.61 1.48
C LEU A 94 6.19 8.10 1.81
N LYS A 95 5.75 8.54 2.99
CA LYS A 95 5.90 9.93 3.44
C LYS A 95 7.38 10.36 3.58
N ALA A 96 8.25 9.42 3.92
CA ALA A 96 9.70 9.65 3.99
C ALA A 96 10.41 9.55 2.61
N GLY A 97 9.69 9.33 1.51
CA GLY A 97 10.26 9.25 0.17
C GLY A 97 11.12 8.00 -0.08
N ARG A 98 10.96 6.93 0.70
CA ARG A 98 11.69 5.67 0.48
C ARG A 98 11.25 4.99 -0.81
N PHE A 99 10.02 5.16 -1.19
CA PHE A 99 9.37 4.74 -2.44
C PHE A 99 8.30 5.76 -2.82
N ASP A 100 7.72 5.61 -4.00
CA ASP A 100 6.86 6.61 -4.61
C ASP A 100 5.39 6.19 -4.65
N VAL A 101 5.13 4.88 -4.63
CA VAL A 101 3.78 4.29 -4.63
C VAL A 101 3.74 3.13 -3.63
N ILE A 102 2.63 2.93 -2.92
CA ILE A 102 2.35 1.70 -2.19
C ILE A 102 1.54 0.78 -3.09
N ALA A 103 2.05 -0.45 -3.35
CA ALA A 103 1.34 -1.52 -4.03
C ALA A 103 1.43 -2.81 -3.19
N ALA A 104 0.58 -2.90 -2.18
CA ALA A 104 0.61 -3.92 -1.14
C ALA A 104 -0.80 -4.39 -0.71
N GLY A 105 -1.82 -4.17 -1.54
CA GLY A 105 -3.19 -4.50 -1.16
C GLY A 105 -3.72 -3.69 0.02
N MET A 106 -3.29 -2.43 0.16
CA MET A 106 -3.65 -1.61 1.33
C MET A 106 -5.11 -1.16 1.27
N PHE A 107 -5.92 -1.56 2.26
CA PHE A 107 -7.31 -1.11 2.37
C PHE A 107 -7.41 0.40 2.57
N ILE A 108 -8.31 1.01 1.83
CA ILE A 108 -8.68 2.43 1.92
C ILE A 108 -9.61 2.60 3.11
N ASN A 109 -9.31 3.54 4.00
CA ASN A 109 -10.17 3.90 5.14
C ASN A 109 -9.88 5.34 5.60
N PRO A 110 -10.77 5.96 6.41
CA PRO A 110 -10.62 7.35 6.83
C PRO A 110 -9.28 7.67 7.51
N LYS A 111 -8.79 6.76 8.35
CA LYS A 111 -7.53 6.94 9.08
C LYS A 111 -6.34 7.03 8.13
N ARG A 112 -6.27 6.16 7.12
CA ARG A 112 -5.18 6.14 6.12
C ARG A 112 -5.32 7.31 5.13
N CYS A 113 -6.56 7.67 4.74
CA CYS A 113 -6.83 8.83 3.88
C CYS A 113 -6.41 10.16 4.55
N ALA A 114 -6.44 10.24 5.88
CA ALA A 114 -5.91 11.40 6.60
C ALA A 114 -4.40 11.57 6.40
N GLU A 115 -3.66 10.47 6.15
CA GLU A 115 -2.19 10.45 6.03
C GLU A 115 -1.67 10.54 4.60
N ILE A 116 -2.31 9.83 3.66
CA ILE A 116 -1.87 9.69 2.27
C ILE A 116 -3.05 9.82 1.30
N ALA A 117 -2.77 10.00 0.01
CA ALA A 117 -3.76 9.88 -1.06
C ALA A 117 -3.85 8.42 -1.54
N PHE A 118 -5.02 8.03 -2.03
CA PHE A 118 -5.26 6.71 -2.63
C PHE A 118 -5.73 6.83 -4.07
N SER A 119 -5.47 5.79 -4.86
CA SER A 119 -6.18 5.55 -6.12
C SER A 119 -7.64 5.17 -5.86
N GLU A 120 -8.44 5.06 -6.92
CA GLU A 120 -9.66 4.27 -6.84
C GLU A 120 -9.30 2.82 -6.46
N PRO A 121 -10.20 2.09 -5.75
CA PRO A 121 -9.90 0.72 -5.34
C PRO A 121 -9.77 -0.23 -6.53
N SER A 122 -8.84 -1.19 -6.45
CA SER A 122 -8.68 -2.25 -7.46
C SER A 122 -9.50 -3.51 -7.15
N TYR A 123 -9.82 -3.73 -5.87
CA TYR A 123 -10.59 -4.90 -5.44
C TYR A 123 -11.37 -4.64 -4.15
N GLY A 124 -12.32 -5.56 -3.83
CA GLY A 124 -13.02 -5.64 -2.56
C GLY A 124 -13.04 -7.08 -2.03
N ILE A 125 -12.75 -7.27 -0.72
CA ILE A 125 -12.62 -8.61 -0.13
C ILE A 125 -13.04 -8.66 1.34
N GLY A 126 -13.55 -9.83 1.78
CA GLY A 126 -13.80 -10.14 3.18
C GLY A 126 -12.58 -10.69 3.91
N GLN A 127 -12.82 -11.16 5.13
CA GLN A 127 -11.84 -11.69 6.05
C GLN A 127 -11.95 -13.22 6.16
N ALA A 128 -10.89 -13.86 6.69
CA ALA A 128 -10.93 -15.24 7.17
C ALA A 128 -10.00 -15.39 8.39
N MET A 129 -10.08 -16.57 9.03
CA MET A 129 -9.16 -16.92 10.11
C MET A 129 -8.31 -18.12 9.67
N LEU A 130 -7.01 -18.05 9.97
CA LEU A 130 -6.12 -19.21 9.96
C LEU A 130 -6.23 -19.89 11.33
N VAL A 131 -6.59 -21.16 11.36
CA VAL A 131 -6.77 -21.93 12.58
C VAL A 131 -5.95 -23.22 12.54
N PRO A 132 -5.65 -23.86 13.69
CA PRO A 132 -5.11 -25.20 13.71
C PRO A 132 -6.04 -26.17 12.97
N ALA A 133 -5.48 -27.18 12.30
CA ALA A 133 -6.24 -28.17 11.53
C ALA A 133 -7.35 -28.82 12.38
N GLY A 134 -8.53 -28.94 11.78
CA GLY A 134 -9.75 -29.41 12.46
C GLY A 134 -10.41 -28.37 13.35
N ASN A 135 -9.93 -27.12 13.37
CA ASN A 135 -10.50 -26.00 14.12
C ASN A 135 -10.99 -26.34 15.55
N PRO A 136 -10.11 -26.83 16.43
CA PRO A 136 -10.52 -27.42 17.72
C PRO A 136 -11.20 -26.44 18.68
N LYS A 137 -11.07 -25.14 18.43
CA LYS A 137 -11.71 -24.07 19.22
C LYS A 137 -13.03 -23.56 18.59
N GLY A 138 -13.42 -24.08 17.43
CA GLY A 138 -14.64 -23.68 16.74
C GLY A 138 -14.65 -22.21 16.33
N VAL A 139 -13.48 -21.64 15.98
CA VAL A 139 -13.33 -20.26 15.56
C VAL A 139 -14.08 -20.02 14.26
N LYS A 140 -14.90 -18.98 14.21
CA LYS A 140 -15.67 -18.58 13.02
C LYS A 140 -15.24 -17.21 12.52
N ASP A 141 -15.22 -16.24 13.41
CA ASP A 141 -14.91 -14.84 13.18
C ASP A 141 -14.47 -14.17 14.49
N TYR A 142 -14.35 -12.84 14.51
CA TYR A 142 -13.95 -12.06 15.69
C TYR A 142 -14.89 -12.23 16.89
N SER A 143 -16.17 -12.55 16.69
CA SER A 143 -17.14 -12.74 17.79
C SER A 143 -16.80 -13.94 18.66
N THR A 144 -16.11 -14.95 18.11
CA THR A 144 -15.62 -16.12 18.87
C THR A 144 -14.64 -15.67 19.98
N PHE A 145 -13.78 -14.71 19.69
CA PHE A 145 -12.80 -14.17 20.65
C PHE A 145 -13.46 -13.20 21.64
N ALA A 146 -14.41 -12.40 21.17
CA ALA A 146 -15.19 -11.51 22.07
C ALA A 146 -16.01 -12.32 23.11
N ALA A 147 -16.50 -13.50 22.73
CA ALA A 147 -17.24 -14.39 23.62
C ALA A 147 -16.35 -15.22 24.56
N ASN A 148 -15.04 -15.33 24.28
CA ASN A 148 -14.10 -16.14 25.07
C ASN A 148 -12.78 -15.41 25.25
N SER A 149 -12.57 -14.80 26.41
CA SER A 149 -11.37 -14.02 26.77
C SER A 149 -10.08 -14.82 26.91
N ASP A 150 -10.16 -16.16 27.00
CA ASP A 150 -8.98 -17.03 27.09
C ASP A 150 -8.30 -17.25 25.74
N LEU A 151 -9.04 -17.00 24.64
CA LEU A 151 -8.50 -17.17 23.28
C LEU A 151 -7.62 -16.01 22.88
N LYS A 152 -6.55 -16.32 22.14
CA LYS A 152 -5.59 -15.36 21.57
C LYS A 152 -5.73 -15.28 20.05
N LEU A 153 -5.78 -14.06 19.53
CA LEU A 153 -5.88 -13.76 18.11
C LEU A 153 -4.59 -13.09 17.63
N ALA A 154 -3.89 -13.70 16.68
CA ALA A 154 -2.77 -13.08 16.01
C ALA A 154 -3.27 -12.15 14.89
N VAL A 155 -2.70 -10.95 14.84
CA VAL A 155 -3.01 -9.91 13.83
C VAL A 155 -1.71 -9.27 13.34
N MET A 156 -1.69 -8.83 12.09
CA MET A 156 -0.52 -8.17 11.51
C MET A 156 -0.44 -6.71 11.94
N ALA A 157 0.77 -6.25 12.27
CA ALA A 157 1.03 -4.88 12.68
C ALA A 157 0.64 -3.88 11.57
N GLY A 158 -0.19 -2.89 11.91
CA GLY A 158 -0.65 -1.85 10.96
C GLY A 158 -1.77 -2.29 10.02
N ALA A 159 -2.15 -3.57 10.03
CA ALA A 159 -3.31 -4.08 9.29
C ALA A 159 -4.64 -3.72 10.00
N VAL A 160 -5.77 -3.92 9.33
CA VAL A 160 -7.09 -3.48 9.84
C VAL A 160 -7.70 -4.48 10.82
N GLU A 161 -7.26 -5.72 10.83
CA GLU A 161 -7.85 -6.83 11.55
C GLU A 161 -7.84 -6.63 13.07
N GLY A 162 -6.77 -6.01 13.60
CA GLY A 162 -6.72 -5.60 15.00
C GLY A 162 -7.82 -4.58 15.37
N GLY A 163 -8.18 -3.71 14.44
CA GLY A 163 -9.29 -2.76 14.58
C GLY A 163 -10.63 -3.49 14.59
N TYR A 164 -10.89 -4.35 13.60
CA TYR A 164 -12.11 -5.16 13.52
C TYR A 164 -12.31 -6.04 14.75
N ALA A 165 -11.23 -6.66 15.25
CA ALA A 165 -11.29 -7.44 16.48
C ALA A 165 -11.75 -6.59 17.68
N LYS A 166 -11.17 -5.39 17.88
CA LYS A 166 -11.57 -4.47 18.95
C LYS A 166 -13.02 -4.00 18.82
N GLU A 167 -13.45 -3.66 17.61
CA GLU A 167 -14.83 -3.27 17.32
C GLU A 167 -15.83 -4.40 17.58
N ALA A 168 -15.40 -5.66 17.42
CA ALA A 168 -16.17 -6.84 17.78
C ALA A 168 -16.18 -7.16 19.30
N GLY A 169 -15.38 -6.42 20.10
CA GLY A 169 -15.30 -6.61 21.55
C GLY A 169 -14.11 -7.44 22.05
N VAL A 170 -13.15 -7.76 21.18
CA VAL A 170 -11.89 -8.45 21.56
C VAL A 170 -11.00 -7.48 22.33
N SER A 171 -10.52 -7.90 23.51
CA SER A 171 -9.66 -7.07 24.36
C SER A 171 -8.22 -7.01 23.83
N ASP A 172 -7.49 -5.93 24.16
CA ASP A 172 -6.07 -5.79 23.80
C ASP A 172 -5.20 -6.94 24.31
N GLY A 173 -5.52 -7.48 25.48
CA GLY A 173 -4.82 -8.61 26.06
C GLY A 173 -4.95 -9.93 25.30
N GLN A 174 -5.93 -10.04 24.40
CA GLN A 174 -6.13 -11.20 23.53
C GLN A 174 -5.35 -11.09 22.21
N LEU A 175 -4.92 -9.87 21.84
CA LEU A 175 -4.25 -9.65 20.55
C LEU A 175 -2.75 -9.96 20.63
N VAL A 176 -2.27 -10.76 19.69
CA VAL A 176 -0.85 -11.05 19.45
C VAL A 176 -0.47 -10.32 18.17
N ILE A 177 0.18 -9.16 18.30
CA ILE A 177 0.57 -8.34 17.16
C ILE A 177 1.91 -8.83 16.61
N LEU A 178 1.94 -9.13 15.30
CA LEU A 178 3.09 -9.76 14.63
C LEU A 178 3.45 -9.00 13.34
N PRO A 179 4.70 -9.06 12.87
CA PRO A 179 5.15 -8.22 11.77
C PRO A 179 4.69 -8.67 10.39
N ASP A 180 4.50 -9.99 10.17
CA ASP A 180 4.32 -10.59 8.85
C ASP A 180 3.51 -11.89 8.87
N GLN A 181 3.13 -12.38 7.67
CA GLN A 181 2.38 -13.63 7.48
C GLN A 181 3.09 -14.86 8.07
N SER A 182 4.39 -14.97 7.90
CA SER A 182 5.16 -16.12 8.40
C SER A 182 5.08 -16.21 9.93
N SER A 183 5.16 -15.07 10.60
CA SER A 183 5.00 -14.96 12.05
C SER A 183 3.59 -15.31 12.51
N LEU A 184 2.54 -14.94 11.70
CA LEU A 184 1.16 -15.34 11.98
C LEU A 184 0.99 -16.86 11.92
N VAL A 185 1.49 -17.50 10.87
CA VAL A 185 1.47 -18.96 10.72
C VAL A 185 2.18 -19.63 11.90
N ALA A 186 3.40 -19.19 12.23
CA ALA A 186 4.19 -19.75 13.32
C ALA A 186 3.49 -19.59 14.69
N ALA A 187 2.78 -18.49 14.92
CA ALA A 187 2.03 -18.26 16.14
C ALA A 187 0.85 -19.24 16.30
N VAL A 188 0.14 -19.55 15.22
CA VAL A 188 -0.93 -20.52 15.22
C VAL A 188 -0.38 -21.95 15.39
N GLN A 189 0.64 -22.33 14.62
CA GLN A 189 1.27 -23.66 14.70
C GLN A 189 1.86 -23.97 16.07
N SER A 190 2.44 -22.97 16.74
CA SER A 190 3.04 -23.14 18.08
C SER A 190 2.02 -23.03 19.23
N GLY A 191 0.75 -22.73 18.95
CA GLY A 191 -0.26 -22.46 19.98
C GLY A 191 -0.06 -21.15 20.76
N ARG A 192 0.79 -20.24 20.27
CA ARG A 192 0.92 -18.87 20.80
C ARG A 192 -0.33 -18.03 20.55
N ALA A 193 -1.05 -18.33 19.48
CA ALA A 193 -2.37 -17.81 19.17
C ALA A 193 -3.29 -18.96 18.75
N ASP A 194 -4.59 -18.84 19.07
CA ASP A 194 -5.61 -19.81 18.72
C ASP A 194 -6.08 -19.65 17.26
N ALA A 195 -5.91 -18.47 16.69
CA ALA A 195 -6.07 -18.20 15.28
C ALA A 195 -5.26 -16.95 14.85
N ALA A 196 -5.15 -16.76 13.54
CA ALA A 196 -4.69 -15.50 12.95
C ALA A 196 -5.75 -14.94 11.99
N ALA A 197 -5.91 -13.61 11.96
CA ALA A 197 -6.86 -12.92 11.08
C ALA A 197 -6.12 -12.15 9.99
N LEU A 198 -6.56 -12.32 8.74
CA LEU A 198 -6.22 -11.52 7.56
C LEU A 198 -7.35 -11.58 6.53
N THR A 199 -7.12 -10.97 5.38
CA THR A 199 -8.02 -11.10 4.22
C THR A 199 -8.20 -12.56 3.80
N ALA A 200 -9.34 -12.88 3.23
CA ALA A 200 -9.69 -14.26 2.88
C ALA A 200 -8.66 -14.94 1.95
N LEU A 201 -8.12 -14.20 0.95
CA LEU A 201 -7.11 -14.75 0.04
C LEU A 201 -5.74 -14.94 0.71
N SER A 202 -5.32 -14.03 1.59
CA SER A 202 -4.09 -14.22 2.37
C SER A 202 -4.18 -15.45 3.28
N ILE A 203 -5.31 -15.64 3.94
CA ILE A 203 -5.52 -16.83 4.79
C ILE A 203 -5.53 -18.12 3.96
N ALA A 204 -6.21 -18.12 2.81
CA ALA A 204 -6.22 -19.25 1.91
C ALA A 204 -4.82 -19.60 1.40
N ASP A 205 -4.04 -18.59 1.02
CA ASP A 205 -2.64 -18.77 0.59
C ASP A 205 -1.77 -19.37 1.71
N MET A 206 -1.84 -18.81 2.92
CA MET A 206 -1.11 -19.36 4.08
C MET A 206 -1.50 -20.79 4.40
N ALA A 207 -2.81 -21.10 4.42
CA ALA A 207 -3.31 -22.45 4.71
C ALA A 207 -2.88 -23.46 3.65
N SER A 208 -2.77 -23.06 2.38
CA SER A 208 -2.34 -23.94 1.28
C SER A 208 -0.86 -24.32 1.34
N LYS A 209 -0.03 -23.53 2.02
CA LYS A 209 1.44 -23.65 2.06
C LYS A 209 1.97 -24.18 3.40
N ALA A 210 1.16 -24.11 4.46
CA ALA A 210 1.60 -24.47 5.81
C ALA A 210 0.84 -25.72 6.32
N GLU A 211 1.58 -26.68 6.85
CA GLU A 211 1.00 -27.88 7.44
C GLU A 211 0.39 -27.59 8.82
N GLY A 212 -0.64 -28.36 9.19
CA GLY A 212 -1.25 -28.30 10.51
C GLY A 212 -2.13 -27.09 10.77
N VAL A 213 -2.44 -26.31 9.75
CA VAL A 213 -3.37 -25.17 9.78
C VAL A 213 -4.38 -25.24 8.65
N GLU A 214 -5.51 -24.57 8.80
CA GLU A 214 -6.55 -24.46 7.79
C GLU A 214 -7.21 -23.08 7.79
N SER A 215 -7.89 -22.73 6.69
CA SER A 215 -8.71 -21.52 6.59
C SER A 215 -10.13 -21.78 7.09
N THR A 216 -10.70 -20.86 7.83
CA THR A 216 -12.15 -20.84 8.05
C THR A 216 -12.89 -20.44 6.77
N THR A 217 -14.22 -20.62 6.75
CA THR A 217 -15.06 -20.01 5.72
C THR A 217 -14.88 -18.49 5.75
N PRO A 218 -14.66 -17.83 4.60
CA PRO A 218 -14.58 -16.38 4.52
C PRO A 218 -15.85 -15.68 5.01
N PHE A 219 -15.68 -14.53 5.65
CA PHE A 219 -16.78 -13.70 6.14
C PHE A 219 -16.59 -12.23 5.77
N GLY A 220 -17.69 -11.51 5.58
CA GLY A 220 -17.69 -10.08 5.24
C GLY A 220 -18.43 -9.22 6.25
N GLU A 221 -18.96 -9.83 7.32
CA GLU A 221 -19.75 -9.16 8.35
C GLU A 221 -19.51 -9.81 9.71
N VAL A 222 -19.46 -9.02 10.76
CA VAL A 222 -19.38 -9.46 12.17
C VAL A 222 -20.30 -8.61 13.01
N ALA A 223 -21.22 -9.22 13.74
CA ALA A 223 -22.19 -8.54 14.61
C ALA A 223 -22.95 -7.38 13.90
N GLY A 224 -23.35 -7.58 12.64
CA GLY A 224 -24.09 -6.59 11.84
C GLY A 224 -23.23 -5.47 11.25
N LYS A 225 -21.91 -5.54 11.39
CA LYS A 225 -20.97 -4.58 10.79
C LYS A 225 -20.15 -5.21 9.69
N SER A 226 -20.01 -4.49 8.57
CA SER A 226 -19.15 -4.94 7.48
C SER A 226 -17.68 -4.93 7.90
N VAL A 227 -17.00 -6.02 7.59
CA VAL A 227 -15.54 -6.16 7.68
C VAL A 227 -14.93 -6.40 6.29
N LYS A 228 -15.69 -6.12 5.22
CA LYS A 228 -15.17 -6.07 3.85
C LYS A 228 -14.33 -4.83 3.69
N GLY A 229 -13.13 -5.01 3.14
CA GLY A 229 -12.26 -3.91 2.78
C GLY A 229 -12.08 -3.79 1.27
N HIS A 230 -11.68 -2.62 0.82
CA HIS A 230 -11.35 -2.33 -0.57
C HIS A 230 -9.92 -1.81 -0.63
N GLY A 231 -9.08 -2.47 -1.41
CA GLY A 231 -7.68 -2.10 -1.55
C GLY A 231 -7.41 -1.20 -2.72
N GLY A 232 -6.42 -0.32 -2.55
CA GLY A 232 -5.95 0.59 -3.58
C GLY A 232 -4.46 0.91 -3.44
N PHE A 233 -3.97 1.76 -4.32
CA PHE A 233 -2.58 2.20 -4.37
C PHE A 233 -2.42 3.48 -3.56
N GLY A 234 -1.34 3.58 -2.78
CA GLY A 234 -1.07 4.75 -1.93
C GLY A 234 -0.06 5.70 -2.56
N PHE A 235 -0.32 7.01 -2.46
CA PHE A 235 0.52 8.10 -2.98
C PHE A 235 0.74 9.16 -1.89
N ARG A 236 1.84 9.92 -1.96
CA ARG A 236 1.95 11.13 -1.16
C ARG A 236 0.87 12.13 -1.58
N LYS A 237 0.36 12.93 -0.65
CA LYS A 237 -0.69 13.91 -0.94
C LYS A 237 -0.27 14.99 -1.94
N GLU A 238 1.02 15.29 -2.00
CA GLU A 238 1.62 16.22 -2.94
C GLU A 238 1.82 15.67 -4.35
N ASP A 239 1.83 14.34 -4.54
CA ASP A 239 2.01 13.67 -5.84
C ASP A 239 0.68 13.57 -6.62
N THR A 240 -0.08 14.65 -6.68
CA THR A 240 -1.44 14.67 -7.27
C THR A 240 -1.45 14.36 -8.76
N ASP A 241 -0.44 14.76 -9.50
CA ASP A 241 -0.28 14.48 -10.93
C ASP A 241 -0.05 12.98 -11.19
N LEU A 242 0.79 12.33 -10.39
CA LEU A 242 1.03 10.90 -10.47
C LEU A 242 -0.24 10.13 -10.11
N GLN A 243 -0.89 10.48 -9.00
CA GLN A 243 -2.12 9.82 -8.54
C GLN A 243 -3.24 9.94 -9.57
N GLN A 244 -3.50 11.14 -10.13
CA GLN A 244 -4.56 11.36 -11.12
C GLN A 244 -4.27 10.64 -12.45
N ALA A 245 -3.01 10.66 -12.91
CA ALA A 245 -2.61 9.92 -14.11
C ALA A 245 -2.76 8.42 -13.91
N PHE A 246 -2.36 7.89 -12.74
CA PHE A 246 -2.52 6.49 -12.37
C PHE A 246 -4.00 6.08 -12.35
N ASP A 247 -4.87 6.89 -11.72
CA ASP A 247 -6.31 6.62 -11.63
C ASP A 247 -6.99 6.60 -13.00
N ALA A 248 -6.61 7.48 -13.90
CA ALA A 248 -7.18 7.50 -15.25
C ALA A 248 -6.91 6.18 -16.00
N GLU A 249 -5.67 5.68 -15.93
CA GLU A 249 -5.29 4.41 -16.55
C GLU A 249 -5.85 3.20 -15.78
N LEU A 250 -5.86 3.22 -14.44
CA LEU A 250 -6.45 2.17 -13.63
C LEU A 250 -7.94 1.99 -13.94
N LYS A 251 -8.69 3.08 -14.02
CA LYS A 251 -10.12 3.07 -14.36
C LYS A 251 -10.40 2.48 -15.74
N ALA A 252 -9.54 2.78 -16.71
CA ALA A 252 -9.67 2.20 -18.05
C ALA A 252 -9.29 0.71 -18.11
N PHE A 253 -8.38 0.29 -17.23
CA PHE A 253 -7.86 -1.08 -17.16
C PHE A 253 -8.75 -2.01 -16.34
N LEU A 254 -9.28 -1.52 -15.22
CA LEU A 254 -10.01 -2.30 -14.23
C LEU A 254 -11.24 -3.00 -14.84
N GLY A 255 -11.39 -4.31 -14.59
CA GLY A 255 -12.49 -5.12 -15.11
C GLY A 255 -12.37 -5.52 -16.59
N SER A 256 -11.36 -5.03 -17.31
CA SER A 256 -11.07 -5.48 -18.68
C SER A 256 -10.67 -6.95 -18.72
N PRO A 257 -10.78 -7.64 -19.86
CA PRO A 257 -10.26 -9.01 -19.99
C PRO A 257 -8.78 -9.14 -19.66
N GLU A 258 -7.98 -8.12 -20.01
CA GLU A 258 -6.55 -8.05 -19.68
C GLU A 258 -6.31 -7.97 -18.17
N HIS A 259 -7.06 -7.12 -17.47
CA HIS A 259 -6.99 -7.02 -16.01
C HIS A 259 -7.35 -8.35 -15.35
N ILE A 260 -8.49 -8.95 -15.70
CA ILE A 260 -8.94 -10.21 -15.08
C ILE A 260 -7.92 -11.32 -15.32
N ALA A 261 -7.40 -11.47 -16.54
CA ALA A 261 -6.37 -12.46 -16.84
C ALA A 261 -5.05 -12.22 -16.06
N LEU A 262 -4.73 -10.96 -15.78
CA LEU A 262 -3.54 -10.58 -15.01
C LEU A 262 -3.66 -10.97 -13.53
N VAL A 263 -4.84 -10.81 -12.93
CA VAL A 263 -5.02 -11.00 -11.48
C VAL A 263 -5.55 -12.40 -11.10
N GLU A 264 -6.08 -13.17 -12.07
CA GLU A 264 -6.59 -14.52 -11.84
C GLU A 264 -5.56 -15.49 -11.23
N PRO A 265 -4.26 -15.48 -11.61
CA PRO A 265 -3.24 -16.32 -10.98
C PRO A 265 -3.05 -16.06 -9.47
N PHE A 266 -3.47 -14.88 -8.99
CA PHE A 266 -3.44 -14.48 -7.58
C PHE A 266 -4.74 -14.77 -6.84
N GLY A 267 -5.71 -15.43 -7.49
CA GLY A 267 -7.01 -15.77 -6.91
C GLY A 267 -8.07 -14.68 -7.04
N PHE A 268 -7.74 -13.56 -7.72
CA PHE A 268 -8.71 -12.49 -7.96
C PHE A 268 -9.47 -12.72 -9.26
N GLY A 269 -10.75 -12.40 -9.26
CA GLY A 269 -11.63 -12.51 -10.42
C GLY A 269 -12.68 -11.41 -10.41
N LYS A 270 -13.68 -11.53 -11.26
CA LYS A 270 -14.76 -10.55 -11.38
C LYS A 270 -15.53 -10.29 -10.08
N ASP A 271 -15.62 -11.30 -9.20
CA ASP A 271 -16.34 -11.23 -7.92
C ASP A 271 -15.62 -10.32 -6.90
N TYR A 272 -14.35 -10.03 -7.15
CA TYR A 272 -13.55 -9.11 -6.33
C TYR A 272 -13.51 -7.68 -6.86
N LEU A 273 -14.14 -7.38 -8.01
CA LEU A 273 -14.20 -6.01 -8.51
C LEU A 273 -14.84 -5.09 -7.46
N PRO A 274 -14.28 -3.88 -7.25
CA PRO A 274 -14.76 -2.98 -6.22
C PRO A 274 -16.15 -2.46 -6.54
N ASN A 275 -16.95 -2.25 -5.50
CA ASN A 275 -18.29 -1.68 -5.58
C ASN A 275 -18.45 -0.39 -4.76
N LYS A 276 -17.33 0.19 -4.33
CA LYS A 276 -17.23 1.47 -3.63
C LYS A 276 -16.15 2.34 -4.26
N THR A 277 -16.28 3.64 -4.11
CA THR A 277 -15.29 4.63 -4.52
C THR A 277 -14.33 4.97 -3.38
N THR A 278 -13.17 5.52 -3.70
CA THR A 278 -12.23 6.04 -2.70
C THR A 278 -12.85 7.15 -1.86
N ALA A 279 -13.71 7.98 -2.43
CA ALA A 279 -14.40 9.04 -1.69
C ALA A 279 -15.30 8.47 -0.58
N GLU A 280 -16.12 7.45 -0.88
CA GLU A 280 -16.97 6.75 0.09
C GLU A 280 -16.12 6.09 1.18
N LEU A 281 -15.05 5.38 0.80
CA LEU A 281 -14.18 4.68 1.74
C LEU A 281 -13.41 5.65 2.65
N CYS A 282 -12.99 6.80 2.16
CA CYS A 282 -12.36 7.84 2.96
C CYS A 282 -13.35 8.56 3.89
N ALA A 283 -14.64 8.59 3.53
CA ALA A 283 -15.70 9.10 4.40
C ALA A 283 -16.12 8.07 5.48
N GLY A 284 -15.77 6.80 5.33
CA GLY A 284 -16.14 5.72 6.25
C GLY A 284 -17.50 5.11 5.95
N GLU A 285 -17.97 5.22 4.72
CA GLU A 285 -19.25 4.72 4.21
C GLU A 285 -19.18 3.26 3.73
#